data_3a01bf738aebb19b87e8bfe993656b83
#
_entry.id   3a01bf738aebb19b87e8bfe993656b83
#
_cell.length_a   1.000
_cell.length_b   1.000
_cell.length_c   1.000
_cell.angle_alpha   90.00
_cell.angle_beta   90.00
_cell.angle_gamma   90.00
#
_symmetry.space_group_name_H-M   'P 1'
#
loop_
_entity.id
_entity.type
_entity.pdbx_description
1 polymer ?
#
loop_
_entity_poly.entity_id
_entity_poly.type
_entity_poly.pdbx_seq_one_letter_code
_entity_poly.pdbx_strand_id
1 'polypeptide(L)'
;MEDILNVKDLNVYYGVIHAIKNVSFHVGKGEIVTLIGANGAGKTTTLQTITGLVQAKSGEVDYEGQNITKVPGYKLVSMGMAHVPEGRRVFADLTVYQNLMLGAYTRKDKDGVEADLHAVYERFPR
;
A
#
# COMPACT_ATOMS: atom_id res chain seq x y z
N MET A 1 19.87 -4.83 -10.37
CA MET A 1 18.46 -4.45 -10.51
C MET A 1 18.10 -3.51 -9.37
N GLU A 2 17.45 -2.43 -9.69
CA GLU A 2 17.11 -1.40 -8.71
C GLU A 2 15.89 -1.83 -7.88
N ASP A 3 15.99 -1.75 -6.56
CA ASP A 3 14.86 -2.08 -5.70
C ASP A 3 13.93 -0.88 -5.59
N ILE A 4 12.64 -1.09 -5.84
CA ILE A 4 11.63 -0.06 -5.65
C ILE A 4 11.18 0.00 -4.19
N LEU A 5 11.20 -1.14 -3.51
CA LEU A 5 10.85 -1.24 -2.09
C LEU A 5 11.87 -2.10 -1.38
N ASN A 6 12.34 -1.63 -0.23
CA ASN A 6 13.28 -2.38 0.60
C ASN A 6 12.85 -2.27 2.06
N VAL A 7 12.59 -3.41 2.67
CA VAL A 7 12.17 -3.52 4.07
C VAL A 7 13.25 -4.25 4.83
N LYS A 8 13.78 -3.62 5.89
CA LYS A 8 14.89 -4.16 6.68
C LYS A 8 14.52 -4.26 8.15
N ASP A 9 14.65 -5.46 8.70
CA ASP A 9 14.54 -5.73 10.14
C ASP A 9 13.32 -5.10 10.78
N LEU A 10 12.16 -5.23 10.13
CA LEU A 10 10.92 -4.61 10.55
C LEU A 10 10.37 -5.30 11.80
N ASN A 11 10.11 -4.53 12.84
CA ASN A 11 9.52 -5.00 14.08
C ASN A 11 8.31 -4.15 14.42
N VAL A 12 7.18 -4.80 14.66
CA VAL A 12 5.92 -4.12 14.98
C VAL A 12 5.29 -4.76 16.20
N TYR A 13 4.81 -3.92 17.10
CA TYR A 13 4.16 -4.35 18.34
C TYR A 13 2.74 -3.79 18.41
N TYR A 14 1.83 -4.62 18.94
CA TYR A 14 0.52 -4.17 19.39
C TYR A 14 0.51 -4.31 20.91
N GLY A 15 0.81 -3.18 21.61
CA GLY A 15 1.01 -3.23 23.03
C GLY A 15 2.19 -4.13 23.40
N VAL A 16 1.94 -5.23 24.11
CA VAL A 16 2.96 -6.20 24.48
C VAL A 16 3.14 -7.30 23.44
N ILE A 17 2.27 -7.37 22.44
CA ILE A 17 2.33 -8.42 21.43
C ILE A 17 3.29 -8.02 20.31
N HIS A 18 4.31 -8.85 20.08
CA HIS A 18 5.27 -8.65 19.00
C HIS A 18 4.69 -9.24 17.71
N ALA A 19 3.96 -8.40 16.94
CA ALA A 19 3.22 -8.86 15.77
C ALA A 19 4.14 -9.22 14.60
N ILE A 20 5.23 -8.46 14.41
CA ILE A 20 6.23 -8.70 13.35
C ILE A 20 7.60 -8.71 13.97
N LYS A 21 8.39 -9.73 13.64
CA LYS A 21 9.75 -9.95 14.20
C LYS A 21 10.78 -9.97 13.07
N ASN A 22 11.61 -8.93 13.00
CA ASN A 22 12.78 -8.87 12.12
C ASN A 22 12.47 -9.28 10.68
N VAL A 23 11.39 -8.76 10.11
CA VAL A 23 11.00 -9.10 8.75
C VAL A 23 11.80 -8.24 7.76
N SER A 24 12.43 -8.89 6.79
CA SER A 24 13.21 -8.23 5.74
C SER A 24 12.85 -8.82 4.39
N PHE A 25 12.63 -7.95 3.40
CA PHE A 25 12.42 -8.34 2.02
C PHE A 25 12.59 -7.14 1.11
N HIS A 26 12.61 -7.38 -0.19
CA HIS A 26 12.69 -6.31 -1.17
C HIS A 26 11.84 -6.63 -2.39
N VAL A 27 11.48 -5.59 -3.13
CA VAL A 27 10.76 -5.70 -4.40
C VAL A 27 11.53 -4.92 -5.44
N GLY A 28 11.99 -5.58 -6.49
CA GLY A 28 12.66 -4.94 -7.60
C GLY A 28 11.67 -4.28 -8.54
N LYS A 29 12.16 -3.36 -9.34
CA LYS A 29 11.33 -2.67 -10.31
C LYS A 29 10.74 -3.67 -11.31
N GLY A 30 9.42 -3.66 -11.46
CA GLY A 30 8.72 -4.58 -12.36
C GLY A 30 8.48 -5.98 -11.80
N GLU A 31 8.84 -6.23 -10.53
CA GLU A 31 8.64 -7.52 -9.89
C GLU A 31 7.31 -7.62 -9.17
N ILE A 32 6.80 -8.85 -9.08
CA ILE A 32 5.65 -9.17 -8.21
C ILE A 32 6.17 -10.06 -7.09
N VAL A 33 6.01 -9.63 -5.86
CA VAL A 33 6.45 -10.35 -4.67
C VAL A 33 5.24 -10.74 -3.84
N THR A 34 5.20 -12.00 -3.41
CA THR A 34 4.09 -12.54 -2.63
C THR A 34 4.52 -12.82 -1.20
N LEU A 35 3.71 -12.36 -0.23
CA LEU A 35 3.89 -12.72 1.17
C LEU A 35 2.97 -13.88 1.49
N ILE A 36 3.57 -14.99 1.90
CA ILE A 36 2.85 -16.24 2.18
C ILE A 36 2.83 -16.48 3.69
N GLY A 37 1.68 -16.86 4.20
CA GLY A 37 1.55 -17.21 5.61
C GLY A 37 0.08 -17.42 5.97
N ALA A 38 -0.15 -18.12 7.08
CA ALA A 38 -1.48 -18.29 7.63
C ALA A 38 -2.00 -16.97 8.20
N ASN A 39 -3.31 -16.89 8.44
CA ASN A 39 -3.89 -15.73 9.12
C ASN A 39 -3.23 -15.57 10.48
N GLY A 40 -2.84 -14.35 10.80
CA GLY A 40 -2.13 -14.06 12.04
C GLY A 40 -0.62 -14.17 11.95
N ALA A 41 -0.06 -14.53 10.77
CA ALA A 41 1.39 -14.61 10.57
C ALA A 41 2.05 -13.24 10.34
N GLY A 42 1.29 -12.16 10.37
CA GLY A 42 1.84 -10.81 10.25
C GLY A 42 1.85 -10.23 8.84
N LYS A 43 1.32 -10.93 7.84
CA LYS A 43 1.34 -10.41 6.47
C LYS A 43 0.50 -9.16 6.30
N THR A 44 -0.70 -9.11 6.90
CA THR A 44 -1.55 -7.91 6.87
C THR A 44 -0.88 -6.75 7.63
N THR A 45 -0.32 -7.04 8.80
CA THR A 45 0.38 -6.03 9.60
C THR A 45 1.59 -5.48 8.86
N THR A 46 2.32 -6.35 8.15
CA THR A 46 3.46 -5.93 7.33
C THR A 46 3.02 -4.94 6.26
N LEU A 47 1.94 -5.26 5.53
CA LEU A 47 1.42 -4.37 4.48
C LEU A 47 0.93 -3.05 5.07
N GLN A 48 0.23 -3.08 6.20
CA GLN A 48 -0.25 -1.87 6.87
C GLN A 48 0.91 -1.00 7.36
N THR A 49 2.01 -1.60 7.79
CA THR A 49 3.19 -0.87 8.23
C THR A 49 3.88 -0.19 7.04
N ILE A 50 4.02 -0.89 5.92
CA ILE A 50 4.61 -0.34 4.70
C ILE A 50 3.80 0.84 4.19
N THR A 51 2.47 0.75 4.25
CA THR A 51 1.57 1.79 3.75
C THR A 51 1.28 2.90 4.75
N GLY A 52 1.93 2.90 5.90
CA GLY A 52 1.85 3.98 6.88
C GLY A 52 0.64 3.96 7.80
N LEU A 53 -0.17 2.90 7.78
CA LEU A 53 -1.33 2.76 8.67
C LEU A 53 -0.92 2.32 10.08
N VAL A 54 0.20 1.61 10.21
CA VAL A 54 0.74 1.15 11.47
C VAL A 54 2.20 1.58 11.54
N GLN A 55 2.66 2.03 12.70
CA GLN A 55 4.05 2.43 12.87
C GLN A 55 4.91 1.27 13.36
N ALA A 56 6.08 1.12 12.75
CA ALA A 56 7.07 0.15 13.19
C ALA A 56 7.76 0.65 14.46
N LYS A 57 8.06 -0.27 15.37
CA LYS A 57 8.86 0.06 16.55
C LYS A 57 10.34 0.22 16.18
N SER A 58 10.81 -0.62 15.26
CA SER A 58 12.18 -0.54 14.74
C SER A 58 12.21 -1.12 13.33
N GLY A 59 13.33 -0.95 12.65
CA GLY A 59 13.50 -1.34 11.26
C GLY A 59 13.30 -0.18 10.31
N GLU A 60 13.48 -0.44 9.03
CA GLU A 60 13.42 0.58 7.99
C GLU A 60 12.59 0.12 6.81
N VAL A 61 11.85 1.05 6.22
CA VAL A 61 11.15 0.85 4.96
C VAL A 61 11.63 1.95 4.01
N ASP A 62 12.26 1.56 2.90
CA ASP A 62 12.71 2.48 1.87
C ASP A 62 11.88 2.27 0.60
N TYR A 63 11.39 3.36 0.03
CA TYR A 63 10.62 3.34 -1.19
C TYR A 63 11.26 4.30 -2.20
N GLU A 64 11.67 3.77 -3.34
CA GLU A 64 12.36 4.53 -4.39
C GLU A 64 13.54 5.35 -3.85
N GLY A 65 14.32 4.73 -2.93
CA GLY A 65 15.48 5.36 -2.35
C GLY A 65 15.21 6.32 -1.20
N GLN A 66 13.95 6.48 -0.80
CA GLN A 66 13.57 7.37 0.30
C GLN A 66 13.08 6.55 1.49
N ASN A 67 13.54 6.90 2.69
CA ASN A 67 13.06 6.27 3.91
C ASN A 67 11.64 6.74 4.21
N ILE A 68 10.68 5.83 4.18
CA ILE A 68 9.26 6.15 4.41
C ILE A 68 8.75 5.60 5.75
N THR A 69 9.64 5.13 6.61
CA THR A 69 9.26 4.47 7.87
C THR A 69 8.33 5.33 8.73
N LYS A 70 8.51 6.64 8.71
CA LYS A 70 7.70 7.57 9.51
C LYS A 70 6.80 8.46 8.66
N VAL A 71 6.66 8.18 7.38
CA VAL A 71 5.82 8.98 6.48
C VAL A 71 4.36 8.55 6.67
N PRO A 72 3.44 9.49 6.87
CA PRO A 72 2.01 9.14 6.99
C PRO A 72 1.46 8.52 5.72
N GLY A 73 0.50 7.61 5.89
CA GLY A 73 -0.08 6.88 4.76
C GLY A 73 -0.67 7.77 3.67
N TYR A 74 -1.31 8.88 4.07
CA TYR A 74 -1.92 9.79 3.09
C TYR A 74 -0.89 10.43 2.16
N LYS A 75 0.35 10.59 2.61
CA LYS A 75 1.42 11.13 1.76
C LYS A 75 1.98 10.09 0.81
N LEU A 76 1.94 8.82 1.20
CA LEU A 76 2.44 7.73 0.36
C LEU A 76 1.62 7.56 -0.90
N VAL A 77 0.32 7.83 -0.85
CA VAL A 77 -0.55 7.77 -2.03
C VAL A 77 -0.05 8.75 -3.09
N SER A 78 0.34 9.96 -2.69
CA SER A 78 0.89 10.97 -3.60
C SER A 78 2.25 10.55 -4.17
N MET A 79 2.97 9.67 -3.48
CA MET A 79 4.26 9.15 -3.92
C MET A 79 4.14 7.97 -4.88
N GLY A 80 2.92 7.51 -5.14
CA GLY A 80 2.67 6.41 -6.07
C GLY A 80 2.41 5.05 -5.42
N MET A 81 2.21 5.01 -4.11
CA MET A 81 1.93 3.77 -3.40
C MET A 81 0.43 3.67 -3.09
N ALA A 82 -0.17 2.52 -3.38
CA ALA A 82 -1.56 2.27 -3.06
C ALA A 82 -1.71 0.96 -2.32
N HIS A 83 -2.67 0.90 -1.41
CA HIS A 83 -2.99 -0.30 -0.65
C HIS A 83 -4.42 -0.72 -0.96
N VAL A 84 -4.57 -1.98 -1.37
CA VAL A 84 -5.89 -2.58 -1.56
C VAL A 84 -6.16 -3.48 -0.37
N PRO A 85 -7.05 -3.04 0.55
CA PRO A 85 -7.31 -3.82 1.75
C PRO A 85 -8.19 -5.03 1.46
N GLU A 86 -8.20 -5.96 2.40
CA GLU A 86 -9.08 -7.12 2.35
C GLU A 86 -10.53 -6.69 2.57
N GLY A 87 -11.49 -7.41 1.93
CA GLY A 87 -12.90 -7.27 2.26
C GLY A 87 -13.66 -6.13 1.59
N ARG A 88 -13.41 -5.85 0.32
CA ARG A 88 -14.22 -4.89 -0.46
C ARG A 88 -14.48 -3.56 0.28
N ARG A 89 -13.44 -2.85 0.63
CA ARG A 89 -13.54 -1.59 1.36
C ARG A 89 -13.99 -0.44 0.44
N VAL A 90 -15.28 -0.45 0.09
CA VAL A 90 -15.87 0.59 -0.75
C VAL A 90 -16.91 1.36 0.03
N PHE A 91 -17.23 2.57 -0.45
CA PHE A 91 -18.30 3.38 0.12
C PHE A 91 -19.62 2.98 -0.53
N ALA A 92 -20.41 2.16 0.16
CA ALA A 92 -21.64 1.60 -0.38
C ALA A 92 -22.67 2.66 -0.74
N ASP A 93 -22.66 3.80 -0.06
CA ASP A 93 -23.58 4.91 -0.31
C ASP A 93 -23.22 5.76 -1.51
N LEU A 94 -22.02 5.56 -2.09
CA LEU A 94 -21.56 6.29 -3.25
C LEU A 94 -21.67 5.44 -4.52
N THR A 95 -21.76 6.11 -5.65
CA THR A 95 -21.79 5.43 -6.95
C THR A 95 -20.44 4.80 -7.25
N VAL A 96 -20.41 3.93 -8.27
CA VAL A 96 -19.15 3.37 -8.79
C VAL A 96 -18.23 4.49 -9.24
N TYR A 97 -18.76 5.47 -9.97
CA TYR A 97 -17.98 6.63 -10.41
C TYR A 97 -17.34 7.37 -9.25
N GLN A 98 -18.13 7.65 -8.20
CA GLN A 98 -17.64 8.37 -7.02
C GLN A 98 -16.55 7.58 -6.29
N ASN A 99 -16.72 6.27 -6.14
CA ASN A 99 -15.70 5.42 -5.53
C ASN A 99 -14.39 5.45 -6.33
N LEU A 100 -14.48 5.35 -7.65
CA LEU A 100 -13.29 5.39 -8.51
C LEU A 100 -12.60 6.75 -8.44
N MET A 101 -13.37 7.83 -8.43
CA MET A 101 -12.79 9.19 -8.35
C MET A 101 -12.10 9.45 -7.03
N LEU A 102 -12.56 8.87 -5.93
CA LEU A 102 -11.88 8.99 -4.65
C LEU A 102 -10.47 8.42 -4.70
N GLY A 103 -10.25 7.37 -5.48
CA GLY A 103 -8.91 6.81 -5.67
C GLY A 103 -7.94 7.74 -6.39
N ALA A 104 -8.46 8.77 -7.06
CA ALA A 104 -7.65 9.73 -7.80
C ALA A 104 -7.59 11.11 -7.12
N TYR A 105 -7.98 11.22 -5.86
CA TYR A 105 -8.12 12.53 -5.21
C TYR A 105 -6.82 13.33 -5.13
N THR A 106 -5.66 12.68 -5.18
CA THR A 106 -4.36 13.36 -5.16
C THR A 106 -3.87 13.77 -6.55
N ARG A 107 -4.55 13.32 -7.60
CA ARG A 107 -4.12 13.59 -8.99
C ARG A 107 -4.63 14.93 -9.46
N LYS A 108 -3.80 15.61 -10.23
CA LYS A 108 -4.11 16.93 -10.82
C LYS A 108 -4.25 16.88 -12.34
N ASP A 109 -3.95 15.75 -12.95
CA ASP A 109 -4.00 15.54 -14.39
C ASP A 109 -5.40 15.05 -14.81
N LYS A 110 -6.31 15.98 -15.03
CA LYS A 110 -7.70 15.64 -15.36
C LYS A 110 -7.83 14.72 -16.58
N ASP A 111 -7.04 14.96 -17.62
CA ASP A 111 -7.07 14.13 -18.82
C ASP A 111 -6.60 12.70 -18.53
N GLY A 112 -5.57 12.53 -17.73
CA GLY A 112 -5.09 11.21 -17.32
C GLY A 112 -6.09 10.48 -16.45
N VAL A 113 -6.76 11.19 -15.54
CA VAL A 113 -7.81 10.59 -14.69
C VAL A 113 -8.97 10.09 -15.56
N GLU A 114 -9.41 10.88 -16.52
CA GLU A 114 -10.49 10.48 -17.45
C GLU A 114 -10.09 9.26 -18.28
N ALA A 115 -8.87 9.24 -18.81
CA ALA A 115 -8.38 8.13 -19.60
C ALA A 115 -8.33 6.84 -18.77
N ASP A 116 -7.85 6.93 -17.52
CA ASP A 116 -7.79 5.79 -16.62
C ASP A 116 -9.19 5.31 -16.23
N LEU A 117 -10.13 6.23 -16.05
CA LEU A 117 -11.51 5.88 -15.74
C LEU A 117 -12.13 5.06 -16.88
N HIS A 118 -11.93 5.50 -18.13
CA HIS A 118 -12.40 4.75 -19.30
C HIS A 118 -11.74 3.37 -19.39
N ALA A 119 -10.45 3.28 -19.09
CA ALA A 119 -9.74 1.99 -19.08
C ALA A 119 -10.32 1.02 -18.05
N VAL A 120 -10.67 1.53 -16.87
CA VAL A 120 -11.30 0.71 -15.83
C VAL A 120 -12.66 0.20 -16.29
N TYR A 121 -13.49 1.07 -16.88
CA TYR A 121 -14.80 0.67 -17.38
C TYR A 121 -14.71 -0.36 -18.51
N GLU A 122 -13.69 -0.28 -19.35
CA GLU A 122 -13.48 -1.29 -20.40
C GLU A 122 -13.12 -2.65 -19.82
N ARG A 123 -12.31 -2.69 -18.76
CA ARG A 123 -11.90 -3.93 -18.10
C ARG A 123 -13.01 -4.54 -17.25
N PHE A 124 -13.82 -3.70 -16.64
CA PHE A 124 -14.87 -4.12 -15.71
C PHE A 124 -16.19 -3.45 -16.09
N PRO A 125 -16.85 -3.95 -17.16
CA PRO A 125 -18.06 -3.29 -17.69
C PRO A 125 -19.30 -3.41 -16.79
N ARG A 126 -19.19 -4.07 -15.65
CA ARG A 126 -20.29 -4.20 -14.68
C ARG A 126 -19.98 -3.53 -13.36
#